data_536b88e34f2fd72a704ed42ec875f107
#
_entry.id   536b88e34f2fd72a704ed42ec875f107
#
_cell.length_a   1.000
_cell.length_b   1.000
_cell.length_c   1.000
_cell.angle_alpha   90.00
_cell.angle_beta   90.00
_cell.angle_gamma   90.00
#
_symmetry.space_group_name_H-M   'P 1'
#
loop_
_entity.id
_entity.type
_entity.pdbx_description
1 polymer ?
#
loop_
_entity_poly.entity_id
_entity_poly.type
_entity_poly.pdbx_seq_one_letter_code
_entity_poly.pdbx_strand_id
1 'polypeptide(L)'
;MVPVKTFMIPFDKVIAVDRHISVRRAAKIMKDTGIGSVLVTWDRVIIGIVTDTDICRRLVGMGLDADQTSVEHVMTSPVIKIDENKTIRDANAMMAREHIRHLGVTRDGNLVGMISVRDMVTFVSNLPKKWILGKGGTRILEQIYGRP
;
A
#
# COMPACT_ATOMS: atom_id res chain seq x y z
N MET A 1 11.66 -5.88 17.42
CA MET A 1 10.78 -6.06 16.24
C MET A 1 10.64 -4.70 15.57
N VAL A 2 10.62 -4.66 14.22
CA VAL A 2 10.55 -3.38 13.46
C VAL A 2 9.09 -2.94 13.32
N PRO A 3 8.69 -1.80 13.89
CA PRO A 3 7.33 -1.29 13.75
C PRO A 3 7.12 -0.65 12.38
N VAL A 4 5.87 -0.70 11.89
CA VAL A 4 5.45 -0.19 10.58
C VAL A 4 5.82 1.29 10.39
N LYS A 5 5.70 2.11 11.43
CA LYS A 5 6.06 3.55 11.40
C LYS A 5 7.50 3.84 10.97
N THR A 6 8.41 2.84 11.06
CA THR A 6 9.82 3.00 10.71
C THR A 6 10.04 3.12 9.19
N PHE A 7 9.14 2.56 8.39
CA PHE A 7 9.32 2.48 6.93
C PHE A 7 8.06 2.85 6.13
N MET A 8 7.01 3.34 6.78
CA MET A 8 5.83 3.82 6.09
C MET A 8 6.14 5.07 5.25
N ILE A 9 5.37 5.25 4.19
CA ILE A 9 5.30 6.52 3.47
C ILE A 9 4.36 7.43 4.26
N PRO A 10 4.81 8.58 4.78
CA PRO A 10 3.98 9.47 5.56
C PRO A 10 2.87 10.09 4.70
N PHE A 11 1.75 10.44 5.32
CA PHE A 11 0.53 10.86 4.64
C PHE A 11 0.71 12.07 3.71
N ASP A 12 1.58 13.02 4.07
CA ASP A 12 1.90 14.19 3.25
C ASP A 12 2.61 13.87 1.92
N LYS A 13 3.15 12.66 1.79
CA LYS A 13 3.78 12.14 0.56
C LYS A 13 2.88 11.16 -0.21
N VAL A 14 1.72 10.82 0.33
CA VAL A 14 0.77 9.92 -0.34
C VAL A 14 -0.08 10.71 -1.31
N ILE A 15 -0.23 10.21 -2.53
CA ILE A 15 -1.08 10.83 -3.54
C ILE A 15 -2.53 10.39 -3.33
N ALA A 16 -3.41 11.36 -3.25
CA ALA A 16 -4.85 11.17 -3.21
C ALA A 16 -5.53 11.88 -4.39
N VAL A 17 -6.59 11.29 -4.90
CA VAL A 17 -7.36 11.78 -6.04
C VAL A 17 -8.84 11.85 -5.70
N ASP A 18 -9.58 12.77 -6.31
CA ASP A 18 -11.03 12.83 -6.18
C ASP A 18 -11.70 11.61 -6.82
N ARG A 19 -12.78 11.11 -6.21
CA ARG A 19 -13.51 9.91 -6.65
C ARG A 19 -14.03 9.97 -8.09
N HIS A 20 -14.24 11.16 -8.63
CA HIS A 20 -14.81 11.36 -9.96
C HIS A 20 -13.79 11.41 -11.08
N ILE A 21 -12.47 11.44 -10.79
CA ILE A 21 -11.49 11.41 -11.89
C ILE A 21 -11.56 10.08 -12.64
N SER A 22 -11.25 10.13 -13.93
CA SER A 22 -11.20 8.90 -14.74
C SER A 22 -10.06 7.98 -14.29
N VAL A 23 -10.25 6.69 -14.48
CA VAL A 23 -9.20 5.69 -14.22
C VAL A 23 -7.98 5.96 -15.08
N ARG A 24 -8.15 6.45 -16.32
CA ARG A 24 -7.02 6.87 -17.18
C ARG A 24 -6.16 7.93 -16.52
N ARG A 25 -6.79 8.97 -15.94
CA ARG A 25 -6.06 10.04 -15.26
C ARG A 25 -5.31 9.52 -14.03
N ALA A 26 -5.93 8.65 -13.23
CA ALA A 26 -5.26 8.00 -12.10
C ALA A 26 -4.08 7.14 -12.56
N ALA A 27 -4.27 6.32 -13.60
CA ALA A 27 -3.21 5.50 -14.18
C ALA A 27 -2.05 6.34 -14.72
N LYS A 28 -2.34 7.50 -15.32
CA LYS A 28 -1.30 8.43 -15.76
C LYS A 28 -0.48 8.99 -14.60
N ILE A 29 -1.14 9.39 -13.51
CA ILE A 29 -0.47 9.83 -12.27
C ILE A 29 0.44 8.72 -11.74
N MET A 30 -0.07 7.49 -11.63
CA MET A 30 0.70 6.33 -11.15
C MET A 30 1.91 6.06 -12.04
N LYS A 31 1.75 6.12 -13.37
CA LYS A 31 2.84 5.96 -14.34
C LYS A 31 3.90 7.05 -14.18
N ASP A 32 3.48 8.32 -14.16
CA ASP A 32 4.39 9.47 -14.15
C ASP A 32 5.18 9.59 -12.83
N THR A 33 4.59 9.12 -11.72
CA THR A 33 5.20 9.12 -10.38
C THR A 33 5.86 7.81 -9.99
N GLY A 34 5.67 6.74 -10.76
CA GLY A 34 6.24 5.41 -10.48
C GLY A 34 5.63 4.71 -9.27
N ILE A 35 4.40 5.09 -8.86
CA ILE A 35 3.69 4.48 -7.72
C ILE A 35 2.65 3.46 -8.19
N GLY A 36 2.34 2.49 -7.34
CA GLY A 36 1.39 1.41 -7.63
C GLY A 36 -0.02 1.64 -7.08
N SER A 37 -0.27 2.76 -6.40
CA SER A 37 -1.58 3.05 -5.81
C SER A 37 -1.79 4.55 -5.61
N VAL A 38 -3.07 4.96 -5.59
CA VAL A 38 -3.52 6.29 -5.16
C VAL A 38 -4.69 6.13 -4.20
N LEU A 39 -4.76 6.98 -3.18
CA LEU A 39 -5.93 7.06 -2.32
C LEU A 39 -7.06 7.79 -3.05
N VAL A 40 -8.29 7.43 -2.72
CA VAL A 40 -9.49 8.07 -3.29
C VAL A 40 -10.19 8.87 -2.21
N THR A 41 -10.54 10.11 -2.54
CA THR A 41 -11.21 11.04 -1.63
C THR A 41 -12.60 11.40 -2.11
N TRP A 42 -13.47 11.66 -1.15
CA TRP A 42 -14.73 12.36 -1.32
C TRP A 42 -14.89 13.36 -0.19
N ASP A 43 -15.13 14.61 -0.53
CA ASP A 43 -15.25 15.71 0.43
C ASP A 43 -14.10 15.74 1.46
N ARG A 44 -12.86 15.61 0.96
CA ARG A 44 -11.61 15.57 1.74
C ARG A 44 -11.46 14.34 2.66
N VAL A 45 -12.40 13.41 2.63
CA VAL A 45 -12.33 12.15 3.39
C VAL A 45 -11.77 11.05 2.50
N ILE A 46 -10.82 10.26 3.01
CA ILE A 46 -10.33 9.07 2.31
C ILE A 46 -11.41 7.99 2.36
N ILE A 47 -11.90 7.58 1.19
CA ILE A 47 -12.96 6.58 1.06
C ILE A 47 -12.47 5.25 0.46
N GLY A 48 -11.31 5.21 -0.15
CA GLY A 48 -10.80 4.00 -0.80
C GLY A 48 -9.40 4.15 -1.33
N ILE A 49 -8.96 3.12 -2.02
CA ILE A 49 -7.67 3.04 -2.70
C ILE A 49 -7.85 2.41 -4.09
N VAL A 50 -7.17 2.95 -5.09
CA VAL A 50 -7.02 2.33 -6.41
C VAL A 50 -5.58 1.87 -6.58
N THR A 51 -5.41 0.61 -6.94
CA THR A 51 -4.11 0.01 -7.21
C THR A 51 -4.00 -0.43 -8.67
N ASP A 52 -2.78 -0.73 -9.14
CA ASP A 52 -2.54 -1.34 -10.44
C ASP A 52 -3.32 -2.67 -10.61
N THR A 53 -3.48 -3.43 -9.53
CA THR A 53 -4.30 -4.65 -9.51
C THR A 53 -5.79 -4.35 -9.74
N ASP A 54 -6.33 -3.30 -9.13
CA ASP A 54 -7.72 -2.88 -9.35
C ASP A 54 -7.95 -2.48 -10.81
N ILE A 55 -7.03 -1.70 -11.38
CA ILE A 55 -7.11 -1.30 -12.79
C ILE A 55 -7.07 -2.53 -13.71
N CYS A 56 -6.16 -3.46 -13.46
CA CYS A 56 -6.06 -4.68 -14.26
C CYS A 56 -7.35 -5.52 -14.17
N ARG A 57 -7.84 -5.79 -12.95
CA ARG A 57 -8.94 -6.74 -12.73
C ARG A 57 -10.32 -6.13 -12.93
N ARG A 58 -10.53 -4.90 -12.47
CA ARG A 58 -11.85 -4.26 -12.43
C ARG A 58 -12.12 -3.29 -13.57
N LEU A 59 -11.09 -2.84 -14.28
CA LEU A 59 -11.25 -2.07 -15.51
C LEU A 59 -10.99 -2.93 -16.74
N VAL A 60 -9.73 -3.33 -16.95
CA VAL A 60 -9.31 -4.06 -18.17
C VAL A 60 -9.97 -5.42 -18.24
N GLY A 61 -9.94 -6.20 -17.16
CA GLY A 61 -10.56 -7.52 -17.08
C GLY A 61 -12.08 -7.52 -17.25
N MET A 62 -12.73 -6.37 -16.99
CA MET A 62 -14.17 -6.18 -17.17
C MET A 62 -14.53 -5.49 -18.49
N GLY A 63 -13.54 -5.16 -19.33
CA GLY A 63 -13.76 -4.49 -20.62
C GLY A 63 -14.28 -3.07 -20.51
N LEU A 64 -14.02 -2.36 -19.37
CA LEU A 64 -14.49 -0.99 -19.17
C LEU A 64 -13.54 0.01 -19.83
N ASP A 65 -14.12 1.13 -20.27
CA ASP A 65 -13.37 2.24 -20.86
C ASP A 65 -12.71 3.08 -19.75
N ALA A 66 -11.39 3.31 -19.87
CA ALA A 66 -10.62 4.02 -18.87
C ALA A 66 -10.93 5.52 -18.78
N ASP A 67 -11.39 6.14 -19.86
CA ASP A 67 -11.74 7.57 -19.89
C ASP A 67 -13.15 7.81 -19.34
N GLN A 68 -14.05 6.85 -19.50
CA GLN A 68 -15.45 6.96 -19.08
C GLN A 68 -15.70 6.38 -17.67
N THR A 69 -14.78 5.61 -17.12
CA THR A 69 -14.93 5.00 -15.79
C THR A 69 -14.20 5.85 -14.76
N SER A 70 -14.92 6.29 -13.71
CA SER A 70 -14.31 7.00 -12.58
C SER A 70 -13.65 6.01 -11.61
N VAL A 71 -12.66 6.50 -10.84
CA VAL A 71 -11.90 5.66 -9.90
C VAL A 71 -12.77 5.04 -8.81
N GLU A 72 -13.87 5.67 -8.44
CA GLU A 72 -14.79 5.11 -7.43
C GLU A 72 -15.41 3.77 -7.86
N HIS A 73 -15.54 3.51 -9.17
CA HIS A 73 -16.10 2.25 -9.67
C HIS A 73 -15.11 1.08 -9.65
N VAL A 74 -13.81 1.37 -9.52
CA VAL A 74 -12.77 0.33 -9.50
C VAL A 74 -12.01 0.26 -8.19
N MET A 75 -12.16 1.25 -7.30
CA MET A 75 -11.46 1.30 -6.02
C MET A 75 -11.81 0.13 -5.10
N THR A 76 -10.91 -0.19 -4.19
CA THR A 76 -11.17 -0.99 -3.00
C THR A 76 -11.58 -0.05 -1.87
N SER A 77 -12.71 -0.30 -1.24
CA SER A 77 -13.27 0.51 -0.15
C SER A 77 -13.87 -0.41 0.92
N PRO A 78 -13.66 -0.12 2.23
CA PRO A 78 -12.73 0.89 2.76
C PRO A 78 -11.25 0.49 2.59
N VAL A 79 -10.34 1.42 2.83
CA VAL A 79 -8.90 1.12 2.91
C VAL A 79 -8.64 0.19 4.09
N ILE A 80 -7.99 -0.94 3.86
CA ILE A 80 -7.56 -1.86 4.92
C ILE A 80 -6.37 -1.23 5.65
N LYS A 81 -6.44 -1.19 6.98
CA LYS A 81 -5.54 -0.41 7.83
C LYS A 81 -4.82 -1.26 8.84
N ILE A 82 -3.62 -0.81 9.24
CA ILE A 82 -2.81 -1.39 10.30
C ILE A 82 -2.32 -0.28 11.24
N ASP A 83 -2.24 -0.57 12.55
CA ASP A 83 -1.67 0.37 13.52
C ASP A 83 -0.17 0.55 13.31
N GLU A 84 0.33 1.77 13.46
CA GLU A 84 1.74 2.14 13.21
C GLU A 84 2.76 1.41 14.08
N ASN A 85 2.34 0.89 15.23
CA ASN A 85 3.18 0.15 16.17
C ASN A 85 3.19 -1.36 15.88
N LYS A 86 2.34 -1.85 15.00
CA LYS A 86 2.41 -3.24 14.51
C LYS A 86 3.71 -3.45 13.74
N THR A 87 4.14 -4.71 13.67
CA THR A 87 5.42 -5.07 13.10
C THR A 87 5.34 -5.29 11.59
N ILE A 88 6.51 -5.31 10.94
CA ILE A 88 6.63 -5.71 9.53
C ILE A 88 6.05 -7.12 9.28
N ARG A 89 6.17 -8.02 10.24
CA ARG A 89 5.58 -9.37 10.18
C ARG A 89 4.05 -9.31 10.18
N ASP A 90 3.47 -8.49 11.07
CA ASP A 90 2.02 -8.31 11.15
C ASP A 90 1.46 -7.73 9.84
N ALA A 91 2.18 -6.75 9.25
CA ALA A 91 1.83 -6.17 7.97
C ALA A 91 1.87 -7.21 6.84
N ASN A 92 2.94 -8.02 6.78
CA ASN A 92 3.06 -9.10 5.78
C ASN A 92 1.95 -10.14 5.93
N ALA A 93 1.66 -10.57 7.16
CA ALA A 93 0.60 -11.53 7.44
C ALA A 93 -0.78 -10.98 7.04
N MET A 94 -1.05 -9.70 7.31
CA MET A 94 -2.29 -9.05 6.93
C MET A 94 -2.43 -8.93 5.41
N MET A 95 -1.37 -8.48 4.71
CA MET A 95 -1.36 -8.39 3.24
C MET A 95 -1.60 -9.76 2.58
N ALA A 96 -0.96 -10.81 3.12
CA ALA A 96 -1.15 -12.18 2.62
C ALA A 96 -2.59 -12.69 2.83
N ARG A 97 -3.15 -12.48 4.02
CA ARG A 97 -4.51 -12.92 4.35
C ARG A 97 -5.57 -12.20 3.52
N GLU A 98 -5.41 -10.89 3.31
CA GLU A 98 -6.37 -10.06 2.57
C GLU A 98 -6.10 -10.07 1.06
N HIS A 99 -5.04 -10.76 0.59
CA HIS A 99 -4.60 -10.80 -0.82
C HIS A 99 -4.36 -9.41 -1.42
N ILE A 100 -3.76 -8.51 -0.64
CA ILE A 100 -3.43 -7.14 -1.03
C ILE A 100 -1.94 -6.86 -0.86
N ARG A 101 -1.46 -5.76 -1.46
CA ARG A 101 -0.06 -5.34 -1.39
C ARG A 101 0.14 -3.95 -0.77
N HIS A 102 -0.95 -3.33 -0.29
CA HIS A 102 -0.95 -2.00 0.30
C HIS A 102 -1.83 -1.98 1.56
N LEU A 103 -1.39 -1.27 2.59
CA LEU A 103 -2.15 -1.03 3.83
C LEU A 103 -2.09 0.44 4.18
N GLY A 104 -3.20 1.00 4.63
CA GLY A 104 -3.19 2.27 5.34
C GLY A 104 -2.56 2.10 6.72
N VAL A 105 -1.76 3.07 7.15
CA VAL A 105 -1.17 3.08 8.49
C VAL A 105 -1.92 4.07 9.37
N THR A 106 -2.30 3.64 10.57
CA THR A 106 -3.06 4.49 11.50
C THR A 106 -2.30 4.75 12.79
N ARG A 107 -2.55 5.95 13.35
CA ARG A 107 -2.23 6.33 14.72
C ARG A 107 -3.50 6.81 15.38
N ASP A 108 -3.87 6.19 16.50
CA ASP A 108 -5.11 6.51 17.22
C ASP A 108 -6.36 6.50 16.31
N GLY A 109 -6.40 5.55 15.37
CA GLY A 109 -7.47 5.39 14.38
C GLY A 109 -7.40 6.32 13.16
N ASN A 110 -6.56 7.34 13.17
CA ASN A 110 -6.39 8.29 12.06
C ASN A 110 -5.33 7.79 11.06
N LEU A 111 -5.60 7.94 9.77
CA LEU A 111 -4.66 7.57 8.72
C LEU A 111 -3.45 8.54 8.74
N VAL A 112 -2.26 8.00 8.96
CA VAL A 112 -1.00 8.76 9.05
C VAL A 112 0.02 8.40 7.96
N GLY A 113 -0.27 7.38 7.16
CA GLY A 113 0.61 6.97 6.06
C GLY A 113 0.11 5.73 5.35
N MET A 114 0.95 5.23 4.47
CA MET A 114 0.72 4.00 3.70
C MET A 114 1.98 3.13 3.74
N ILE A 115 1.79 1.82 3.59
CA ILE A 115 2.86 0.87 3.32
C ILE A 115 2.48 -0.06 2.17
N SER A 116 3.48 -0.49 1.44
CA SER A 116 3.36 -1.53 0.42
C SER A 116 4.39 -2.63 0.63
N VAL A 117 4.19 -3.76 -0.05
CA VAL A 117 5.20 -4.84 -0.14
C VAL A 117 6.53 -4.28 -0.65
N ARG A 118 6.50 -3.34 -1.62
CA ARG A 118 7.70 -2.70 -2.15
C ARG A 118 8.46 -1.91 -1.07
N ASP A 119 7.75 -1.18 -0.21
CA ASP A 119 8.36 -0.41 0.87
C ASP A 119 9.05 -1.35 1.87
N MET A 120 8.40 -2.47 2.19
CA MET A 120 8.96 -3.51 3.06
C MET A 120 10.25 -4.10 2.47
N VAL A 121 10.24 -4.47 1.19
CA VAL A 121 11.41 -5.02 0.48
C VAL A 121 12.53 -3.98 0.42
N THR A 122 12.20 -2.73 0.07
CA THR A 122 13.18 -1.63 0.02
C THR A 122 13.81 -1.39 1.39
N PHE A 123 13.00 -1.36 2.46
CA PHE A 123 13.51 -1.21 3.82
C PHE A 123 14.52 -2.32 4.17
N VAL A 124 14.15 -3.58 3.92
CA VAL A 124 15.02 -4.74 4.22
C VAL A 124 16.30 -4.71 3.38
N SER A 125 16.21 -4.37 2.10
CA SER A 125 17.36 -4.31 1.19
C SER A 125 18.37 -3.22 1.59
N ASN A 126 17.91 -2.17 2.26
CA ASN A 126 18.75 -1.07 2.74
C ASN A 126 19.37 -1.34 4.12
N LEU A 127 19.02 -2.45 4.78
CA LEU A 127 19.66 -2.82 6.05
C LEU A 127 21.12 -3.20 5.84
N PRO A 128 22.02 -2.88 6.79
CA PRO A 128 23.41 -3.30 6.72
C PRO A 128 23.52 -4.82 6.53
N LYS A 129 24.40 -5.29 5.62
CA LYS A 129 24.59 -6.74 5.33
C LYS A 129 24.78 -7.59 6.59
N LYS A 130 25.45 -7.05 7.61
CA LYS A 130 25.64 -7.72 8.91
C LYS A 130 24.32 -8.05 9.63
N TRP A 131 23.25 -7.30 9.35
CA TRP A 131 21.91 -7.52 9.90
C TRP A 131 21.13 -8.57 9.10
N ILE A 132 21.42 -8.69 7.81
CA ILE A 132 20.78 -9.65 6.90
C ILE A 132 21.46 -11.02 6.99
N LEU A 133 22.79 -11.05 7.06
CA LEU A 133 23.60 -12.28 6.98
C LEU A 133 24.09 -12.79 8.36
N GLY A 134 23.98 -12.02 9.43
CA GLY A 134 24.36 -12.40 10.79
C GLY A 134 23.20 -13.00 11.60
N LYS A 135 23.50 -13.41 12.86
CA LYS A 135 22.47 -13.93 13.78
C LYS A 135 21.25 -12.98 13.93
N GLY A 136 21.42 -11.68 13.69
CA GLY A 136 20.34 -10.71 13.65
C GLY A 136 19.53 -10.73 12.36
N GLY A 137 20.16 -11.06 11.22
CA GLY A 137 19.51 -11.11 9.90
C GLY A 137 18.51 -12.24 9.79
N THR A 138 18.83 -13.40 10.34
CA THR A 138 17.90 -14.54 10.44
C THR A 138 16.61 -14.11 11.14
N ARG A 139 16.71 -13.33 12.23
CA ARG A 139 15.52 -12.80 12.93
C ARG A 139 14.68 -11.86 12.08
N ILE A 140 15.28 -11.02 11.24
CA ILE A 140 14.54 -10.11 10.36
C ILE A 140 13.84 -10.89 9.26
N LEU A 141 14.53 -11.83 8.61
CA LEU A 141 13.92 -12.69 7.60
C LEU A 141 12.80 -13.56 8.18
N GLU A 142 13.00 -14.12 9.38
CA GLU A 142 11.94 -14.83 10.11
C GLU A 142 10.74 -13.94 10.45
N GLN A 143 10.97 -12.64 10.68
CA GLN A 143 9.88 -11.69 10.94
C GLN A 143 9.10 -11.33 9.67
N ILE A 144 9.74 -11.37 8.51
CA ILE A 144 9.10 -11.03 7.22
C ILE A 144 8.43 -12.24 6.60
N TYR A 145 9.12 -13.38 6.58
CA TYR A 145 8.67 -14.58 5.86
C TYR A 145 8.12 -15.68 6.78
N GLY A 146 8.21 -15.51 8.09
CA GLY A 146 7.91 -16.57 9.05
C GLY A 146 9.07 -17.56 9.20
N ARG A 147 8.97 -18.44 10.21
CA ARG A 147 9.85 -19.61 10.27
C ARG A 147 9.35 -20.64 9.26
N PRO A 148 10.26 -21.36 8.58
CA PRO A 148 9.87 -22.49 7.75
C PRO A 148 9.13 -23.56 8.55
#